data_c4ec66fe7bd8b456541d8f774ef209ac
#
_entry.id   c4ec66fe7bd8b456541d8f774ef209ac
#
_cell.length_a   1.000
_cell.length_b   1.000
_cell.length_c   1.000
_cell.angle_alpha   90.00
_cell.angle_beta   90.00
_cell.angle_gamma   90.00
#
_symmetry.space_group_name_H-M   'P 1'
#
loop_
_entity.id
_entity.type
_entity.pdbx_description
1 polymer ?
#
loop_
_entity_poly.entity_id
_entity_poly.type
_entity_poly.pdbx_seq_one_letter_code
_entity_poly.pdbx_strand_id
1 'polypeptide(L)' 'MNSGTQSVTVYVWLLDEDTDVWRPVQARHLGDDRYEITSVNVAPEDEHWQFKTGDVVRCAMRPLSGGPSLVAYECGERPA' A
#
# COMPACT_ATOMS: atom_id res chain seq x y z
N MET A 1 -24.44 6.43 -5.59
CA MET A 1 -24.00 6.37 -5.16
C MET A 1 -23.14 5.55 -4.92
N ASN A 2 -22.30 5.40 -4.68
CA ASN A 2 -21.43 4.65 -4.66
C ASN A 2 -21.47 3.81 -3.75
N SER A 3 -21.19 2.83 -3.78
CA SER A 3 -21.30 2.03 -3.07
C SER A 3 -20.43 1.69 -2.29
N GLY A 4 -19.87 2.19 -1.94
CA GLY A 4 -19.21 1.80 -1.00
C GLY A 4 -17.88 1.56 -0.92
N THR A 5 -17.31 0.94 -1.69
CA THR A 5 -15.91 0.69 -1.64
C THR A 5 -15.18 1.93 -2.07
N GLN A 6 -14.30 2.43 -1.24
CA GLN A 6 -13.54 3.58 -1.61
C GLN A 6 -12.10 3.23 -1.75
N SER A 7 -11.47 3.72 -2.78
CA SER A 7 -10.05 3.57 -2.97
C SER A 7 -9.33 4.67 -2.23
N VAL A 8 -8.28 4.32 -1.53
CA VAL A 8 -7.43 5.30 -0.88
C VAL A 8 -6.02 5.06 -1.35
N THR A 9 -5.19 6.07 -1.27
CA THR A 9 -3.79 5.94 -1.65
C THR A 9 -2.98 5.53 -0.44
N VAL A 10 -2.22 4.46 -0.59
CA VAL A 10 -1.27 4.06 0.44
C VAL A 10 0.08 3.95 -0.24
N TYR A 11 1.15 4.07 0.54
CA TYR A 11 2.49 4.02 -0.01
C TYR A 11 3.14 2.71 0.39
N VAL A 12 3.71 2.01 -0.60
CA VAL A 12 4.45 0.79 -0.34
C VAL A 12 5.91 1.05 -0.64
N TRP A 13 6.77 0.39 0.11
CA TRP A 13 8.21 0.57 -0.03
C TRP A 13 8.67 -0.22 -1.25
N LEU A 14 9.56 0.38 -2.03
CA LEU A 14 10.16 -0.33 -3.14
C LEU A 14 11.44 -0.98 -2.65
N LEU A 15 11.53 -2.27 -2.86
CA LEU A 15 12.73 -3.02 -2.52
C LEU A 15 13.76 -2.71 -3.59
N ASP A 16 14.96 -3.04 -3.40
CA ASP A 16 16.02 -2.92 -4.41
C ASP A 16 16.37 -1.49 -4.83
N GLU A 17 15.99 -0.51 -4.06
CA GLU A 17 16.37 0.86 -4.35
C GLU A 17 17.46 1.28 -3.39
N ASP A 18 18.35 2.16 -3.84
CA ASP A 18 19.45 2.61 -3.02
C ASP A 18 18.99 3.49 -1.86
N THR A 19 17.90 4.19 -2.03
CA THR A 19 17.36 5.03 -0.97
C THR A 19 15.94 4.60 -0.73
N ASP A 20 15.33 5.13 0.32
CA ASP A 20 13.95 4.79 0.62
C ASP A 20 13.06 5.40 -0.44
N VAL A 21 12.42 4.59 -1.22
CA VAL A 21 11.53 5.04 -2.26
C VAL A 21 10.17 4.41 -2.01
N TRP A 22 9.15 5.25 -2.06
CA TRP A 22 7.80 4.83 -1.77
C TRP A 22 6.93 4.99 -3.00
N ARG A 23 6.12 3.99 -3.28
CA ARG A 23 5.24 4.03 -4.46
C ARG A 23 3.80 4.19 -4.00
N PRO A 24 3.09 5.22 -4.48
CA PRO A 24 1.67 5.36 -4.15
C PRO A 24 0.87 4.31 -4.92
N VAL A 25 0.05 3.58 -4.21
CA VAL A 25 -0.80 2.57 -4.83
C VAL A 25 -2.20 2.74 -4.29
N GLN A 26 -3.17 2.19 -4.99
CA GLN A 26 -4.54 2.25 -4.53
C GLN A 26 -4.83 1.03 -3.66
N ALA A 27 -5.64 1.23 -2.65
CA ALA A 27 -6.01 0.17 -1.76
C ALA A 27 -7.43 0.38 -1.28
N ARG A 28 -8.04 -0.70 -0.82
CA ARG A 28 -9.38 -0.67 -0.30
C ARG A 28 -9.33 -0.81 1.21
N HIS A 29 -9.96 0.09 1.92
CA HIS A 29 -9.95 0.05 3.38
C HIS A 29 -10.86 -1.09 3.85
N LEU A 30 -10.33 -1.96 4.67
CA LEU A 30 -11.08 -3.11 5.18
C LEU A 30 -11.58 -2.90 6.60
N GLY A 31 -11.00 -1.97 7.32
CA GLY A 31 -11.38 -1.70 8.70
C GLY A 31 -10.15 -1.43 9.51
N ASP A 32 -10.27 -0.62 10.54
CA ASP A 32 -9.14 -0.28 11.40
C ASP A 32 -7.96 0.17 10.55
N ASP A 33 -6.83 -0.46 10.69
CA ASP A 33 -5.63 -0.10 9.93
C ASP A 33 -5.34 -1.08 8.80
N ARG A 34 -6.31 -1.88 8.39
CA ARG A 34 -6.09 -2.89 7.36
C ARG A 34 -6.62 -2.43 6.02
N TYR A 35 -5.82 -2.65 5.00
CA TYR A 35 -6.12 -2.23 3.64
C TYR A 35 -5.70 -3.33 2.68
N GLU A 36 -6.45 -3.51 1.63
CA GLU A 36 -6.10 -4.49 0.61
C GLU A 36 -5.59 -3.74 -0.61
N ILE A 37 -4.41 -4.07 -1.08
CA ILE A 37 -3.82 -3.41 -2.24
C ILE A 37 -4.54 -3.87 -3.48
N THR A 38 -5.05 -2.91 -4.25
CA THR A 38 -5.79 -3.22 -5.46
C THR A 38 -5.04 -2.82 -6.73
N SER A 39 -4.03 -1.95 -6.62
CA SER A 39 -3.23 -1.60 -7.78
C SER A 39 -2.41 -2.76 -8.28
N VAL A 40 -2.19 -2.81 -9.56
CA VAL A 40 -1.37 -3.84 -10.17
C VAL A 40 -0.01 -3.24 -10.51
N ASN A 41 1.05 -3.95 -10.21
CA ASN A 41 2.39 -3.51 -10.58
C ASN A 41 2.57 -3.81 -12.05
N VAL A 42 2.51 -2.78 -12.89
CA VAL A 42 2.59 -2.97 -14.33
C VAL A 42 4.00 -3.12 -14.83
N ALA A 43 4.98 -2.95 -13.98
CA ALA A 43 6.38 -3.11 -14.38
C ALA A 43 7.13 -3.93 -13.33
N PRO A 44 6.74 -5.19 -13.15
CA PRO A 44 7.32 -5.98 -12.06
C PRO A 44 8.81 -6.24 -12.23
N GLU A 45 9.33 -6.11 -13.43
CA GLU A 45 10.75 -6.25 -13.60
C GLU A 45 11.51 -5.04 -13.13
N ASP A 46 10.86 -3.88 -13.09
CA ASP A 46 11.51 -2.65 -12.72
C ASP A 46 11.22 -2.21 -11.29
N GLU A 47 10.11 -2.64 -10.74
CA GLU A 47 9.72 -2.24 -9.40
C GLU A 47 9.39 -3.47 -8.59
N HIS A 48 9.99 -3.60 -7.45
CA HIS A 48 9.71 -4.71 -6.56
C HIS A 48 9.06 -4.14 -5.30
N TRP A 49 7.75 -4.24 -5.24
CA TRP A 49 6.99 -3.69 -4.13
C TRP A 49 7.13 -4.61 -2.92
N GLN A 50 7.23 -4.00 -1.75
CA GLN A 50 7.29 -4.77 -0.53
C GLN A 50 6.01 -5.59 -0.36
N PHE A 51 4.87 -5.01 -0.73
CA PHE A 51 3.59 -5.71 -0.69
C PHE A 51 2.96 -5.64 -2.06
N LYS A 52 2.17 -6.64 -2.41
CA LYS A 52 1.67 -6.76 -3.78
C LYS A 52 0.18 -6.70 -3.86
N THR A 53 -0.35 -6.65 -5.06
CA THR A 53 -1.79 -6.68 -5.30
C THR A 53 -2.41 -7.86 -4.57
N GLY A 54 -3.48 -7.59 -3.86
CA GLY A 54 -4.18 -8.61 -3.10
C GLY A 54 -3.70 -8.77 -1.68
N ASP A 55 -2.54 -8.20 -1.34
CA ASP A 55 -2.06 -8.31 0.02
C ASP A 55 -2.88 -7.42 0.92
N VAL A 56 -3.20 -7.91 2.10
CA VAL A 56 -3.82 -7.11 3.14
C VAL A 56 -2.70 -6.60 4.02
N VAL A 57 -2.60 -5.30 4.14
CA VAL A 57 -1.50 -4.66 4.84
C VAL A 57 -2.04 -3.78 5.94
N ARG A 58 -1.20 -3.53 6.93
CA ARG A 58 -1.50 -2.56 7.96
C ARG A 58 -0.82 -1.26 7.58
N CYS A 59 -1.53 -0.17 7.73
CA CYS A 59 -1.03 1.14 7.34
C CYS A 59 -1.10 2.10 8.50
N ALA A 60 -0.20 3.05 8.51
CA ALA A 60 -0.18 4.10 9.52
C ALA A 60 0.27 5.39 8.85
N MET A 61 -0.13 6.52 9.42
CA MET A 61 0.29 7.80 8.91
C MET A 61 1.74 8.04 9.30
N ARG A 62 2.54 8.38 8.32
CA ARG A 62 3.93 8.68 8.52
C ARG A 62 4.31 9.89 7.73
N PRO A 63 5.25 10.67 8.18
CA PRO A 63 5.69 11.84 7.41
C PRO A 63 6.65 11.39 6.30
N LEU A 64 6.23 11.56 5.08
CA LEU A 64 7.11 11.36 3.94
C LEU A 64 7.45 12.73 3.37
N SER A 65 8.29 12.78 2.35
CA SER A 65 8.75 14.07 1.88
C SER A 65 7.61 14.94 1.38
N GLY A 66 6.52 14.39 0.95
CA GLY A 66 5.37 15.19 0.53
C GLY A 66 4.40 15.53 1.63
N GLY A 67 4.69 15.13 2.87
CA GLY A 67 3.82 15.41 3.99
C GLY A 67 3.27 14.12 4.58
N PRO A 68 2.31 14.20 5.49
CA PRO A 68 1.77 13.00 6.12
C PRO A 68 1.16 12.07 5.07
N SER A 69 1.52 10.83 5.12
CA SER A 69 1.08 9.85 4.13
C SER A 69 0.74 8.54 4.80
N LEU A 70 -0.19 7.82 4.21
CA LEU A 70 -0.60 6.53 4.74
C LEU A 70 0.34 5.48 4.18
N VAL A 71 1.08 4.82 5.04
CA VAL A 71 2.17 3.95 4.65
C VAL A 71 1.92 2.54 5.12
N ALA A 72 2.06 1.56 4.22
CA ALA A 72 1.94 0.15 4.57
C ALA A 72 3.22 -0.28 5.28
N TYR A 73 3.10 -0.82 6.47
CA TYR A 73 4.28 -1.16 7.25
C TYR A 73 4.39 -2.64 7.56
N GLU A 74 3.32 -3.39 7.44
CA GLU A 74 3.45 -4.82 7.64
C GLU A 74 2.30 -5.53 6.97
N CYS A 75 2.48 -6.81 6.68
CA CYS A 75 1.44 -7.61 6.10
C CYS A 75 0.42 -7.85 7.18
N GLY A 76 -0.82 -7.61 6.89
CA GLY A 76 -1.89 -7.76 7.85
C GLY A 76 -2.24 -9.21 8.01
N GLU A 77 -3.28 -9.50 8.83
CA GLU A 77 -3.60 -10.77 8.99
C GLU A 77 -4.12 -11.43 7.86
N ARG A 78 -3.83 -12.63 7.63
CA ARG A 78 -4.35 -13.25 6.53
C ARG A 78 -5.27 -14.29 6.95
N PRO A 79 -6.27 -14.63 6.19
CA PRO A 79 -7.21 -15.64 6.53
C PRO A 79 -6.51 -16.95 6.71
N ALA A 80 -6.95 -17.67 7.60
CA ALA A 80 -6.36 -18.95 7.92
C ALA A 80 -6.58 -19.94 6.80
#